data_36fda66076ca7576ae3ed343180cedc9
#
_entry.id   36fda66076ca7576ae3ed343180cedc9
#
_cell.length_a   1.000
_cell.length_b   1.000
_cell.length_c   1.000
_cell.angle_alpha   90.00
_cell.angle_beta   90.00
_cell.angle_gamma   90.00
#
_symmetry.space_group_name_H-M   'P 1'
#
loop_
_entity.id
_entity.type
_entity.pdbx_description
1 polymer ?
#
loop_
_entity_poly.entity_id
_entity_poly.type
_entity_poly.pdbx_seq_one_letter_code
_entity_poly.pdbx_strand_id
1 'polypeptide(L)'
;QRQMCIRDRMVIAFIPVRGGSKSIPLKNIKDFCGKPLVYWSALALQNCSLVDKIIIATDSSKIEETVRSFKLNKLTVFRRSAENACDTASTESVMLEYINKVSLNLKDIFLLVQATSPLTQSVHFEEALSLYNEGQYDSILSCVRNYRFFWNADGTSKNYDYKKRPRRQNIKGELMENGAFYINTVENILSSNNRLSGRIGIYEMPEYTATELDEPDDWIILENLMRKYILSGTTKDKGKIKLFLTDVDGVMTDGSMYYSETGDELKKFNTRDGMGFQLLREAGIKVGIITSENTKIVENRARKLKVDYLYQGKREGGKLSAALEICKEMGITLEEVAYVGDDINCIDLLSAVGFPACPSDAHMKIVNIQGIKILNRKGGDGCIREFVDI
;
A
#
# COMPACT_ATOMS: atom_id res chain seq x y z
N GLN A 1 -4.10 -32.95 16.45
CA GLN A 1 -5.44 -32.43 16.80
C GLN A 1 -5.25 -31.00 17.27
N ARG A 2 -5.45 -29.99 16.36
CA ARG A 2 -5.56 -28.59 16.75
C ARG A 2 -6.93 -28.46 17.45
N GLN A 3 -6.92 -28.25 18.75
CA GLN A 3 -8.10 -27.76 19.48
C GLN A 3 -8.47 -26.42 18.88
N MET A 4 -9.60 -26.42 18.18
CA MET A 4 -10.29 -25.23 17.75
C MET A 4 -10.89 -24.63 19.05
N CYS A 5 -10.15 -23.71 19.69
CA CYS A 5 -10.74 -22.89 20.76
C CYS A 5 -11.88 -22.09 20.12
N ILE A 6 -13.10 -22.46 20.46
CA ILE A 6 -14.29 -21.64 20.22
C ILE A 6 -14.04 -20.34 20.99
N ARG A 7 -13.78 -19.23 20.29
CA ARG A 7 -13.70 -17.92 20.92
C ARG A 7 -15.07 -17.57 21.42
N ASP A 8 -15.23 -17.40 22.73
CA ASP A 8 -16.49 -17.01 23.39
C ASP A 8 -16.92 -15.57 23.04
N ARG A 9 -16.14 -14.83 22.28
CA ARG A 9 -16.36 -13.42 21.88
C ARG A 9 -15.89 -13.16 20.46
N MET A 10 -16.63 -12.36 19.70
CA MET A 10 -16.27 -11.90 18.37
C MET A 10 -15.40 -10.63 18.44
N VAL A 11 -14.54 -10.43 17.44
CA VAL A 11 -13.83 -9.18 17.17
C VAL A 11 -14.51 -8.48 15.98
N ILE A 12 -15.16 -7.36 16.28
CA ILE A 12 -15.92 -6.57 15.32
C ILE A 12 -15.14 -5.29 15.03
N ALA A 13 -14.59 -5.18 13.82
CA ALA A 13 -13.94 -3.97 13.36
C ALA A 13 -14.97 -3.00 12.77
N PHE A 14 -14.92 -1.75 13.19
CA PHE A 14 -15.87 -0.71 12.81
C PHE A 14 -15.14 0.49 12.20
N ILE A 15 -15.48 0.82 10.95
CA ILE A 15 -14.88 1.93 10.19
C ILE A 15 -15.98 2.96 9.89
N PRO A 16 -16.04 4.09 10.62
CA PRO A 16 -16.98 5.16 10.33
C PRO A 16 -16.48 6.01 9.16
N VAL A 17 -17.22 6.05 8.07
CA VAL A 17 -16.91 6.86 6.88
C VAL A 17 -18.12 7.67 6.44
N ARG A 18 -17.99 8.99 6.34
CA ARG A 18 -19.07 9.88 5.92
C ARG A 18 -18.87 10.39 4.51
N GLY A 19 -19.97 10.75 3.83
CA GLY A 19 -19.94 11.35 2.49
C GLY A 19 -19.47 12.81 2.49
N GLY A 20 -19.74 13.55 3.58
CA GLY A 20 -19.48 14.98 3.72
C GLY A 20 -18.10 15.31 4.28
N SER A 21 -17.01 14.99 3.60
CA SER A 21 -15.67 15.47 3.99
C SER A 21 -15.44 16.90 3.50
N LYS A 22 -15.01 17.82 4.41
CA LYS A 22 -14.85 19.26 4.10
C LYS A 22 -13.55 19.57 3.36
N SER A 23 -12.41 19.09 3.86
CA SER A 23 -11.09 19.38 3.26
C SER A 23 -10.90 18.67 1.92
N ILE A 24 -11.36 17.42 1.82
CA ILE A 24 -11.20 16.60 0.61
C ILE A 24 -12.56 15.98 0.25
N PRO A 25 -13.25 16.44 -0.80
CA PRO A 25 -14.54 15.89 -1.20
C PRO A 25 -14.50 14.38 -1.45
N LEU A 26 -15.45 13.63 -0.88
CA LEU A 26 -15.54 12.18 -0.99
C LEU A 26 -14.24 11.46 -0.60
N LYS A 27 -13.46 12.00 0.33
CA LYS A 27 -12.14 11.54 0.78
C LYS A 27 -12.03 10.01 0.85
N ASN A 28 -13.01 9.36 1.47
CA ASN A 28 -12.96 7.93 1.76
C ASN A 28 -13.00 7.00 0.53
N ILE A 29 -13.52 7.49 -0.60
CA ILE A 29 -13.60 6.74 -1.87
C ILE A 29 -12.76 7.36 -3.00
N LYS A 30 -12.03 8.43 -2.71
CA LYS A 30 -11.05 8.99 -3.64
C LYS A 30 -9.90 7.99 -3.81
N ASP A 31 -9.36 7.93 -5.03
CA ASP A 31 -8.23 7.05 -5.34
C ASP A 31 -7.00 7.42 -4.51
N PHE A 32 -6.49 6.45 -3.77
CA PHE A 32 -5.26 6.52 -3.00
C PHE A 32 -4.39 5.31 -3.34
N CYS A 33 -3.30 5.52 -4.04
CA CYS A 33 -2.43 4.45 -4.53
C CYS A 33 -3.21 3.36 -5.31
N GLY A 34 -4.10 3.76 -6.23
CA GLY A 34 -4.82 2.86 -7.14
C GLY A 34 -6.04 2.17 -6.57
N LYS A 35 -6.45 2.50 -5.34
CA LYS A 35 -7.67 2.00 -4.69
C LYS A 35 -8.36 3.11 -3.90
N PRO A 36 -9.68 3.01 -3.65
CA PRO A 36 -10.35 3.92 -2.72
C PRO A 36 -9.67 3.94 -1.35
N LEU A 37 -9.55 5.13 -0.72
CA LEU A 37 -8.83 5.27 0.56
C LEU A 37 -9.25 4.24 1.62
N VAL A 38 -10.56 4.07 1.83
CA VAL A 38 -11.12 3.14 2.83
C VAL A 38 -10.80 1.66 2.54
N TYR A 39 -10.47 1.34 1.29
CA TYR A 39 -10.10 -0.02 0.89
C TYR A 39 -8.90 -0.54 1.67
N TRP A 40 -7.90 0.30 1.94
CA TRP A 40 -6.65 -0.11 2.58
C TRP A 40 -6.85 -0.57 4.01
N SER A 41 -7.61 0.19 4.82
CA SER A 41 -7.97 -0.22 6.17
C SER A 41 -8.85 -1.48 6.17
N ALA A 42 -9.82 -1.56 5.23
CA ALA A 42 -10.67 -2.74 5.09
C ALA A 42 -9.88 -3.99 4.69
N LEU A 43 -8.89 -3.86 3.78
CA LEU A 43 -8.01 -4.95 3.37
C LEU A 43 -7.11 -5.43 4.51
N ALA A 44 -6.53 -4.50 5.27
CA ALA A 44 -5.71 -4.83 6.44
C ALA A 44 -6.51 -5.64 7.48
N LEU A 45 -7.76 -5.25 7.72
CA LEU A 45 -8.68 -5.98 8.60
C LEU A 45 -9.12 -7.33 8.02
N GLN A 46 -9.37 -7.41 6.72
CA GLN A 46 -9.70 -8.67 6.04
C GLN A 46 -8.58 -9.70 6.21
N ASN A 47 -7.32 -9.25 6.16
CA ASN A 47 -6.12 -10.08 6.29
C ASN A 47 -5.75 -10.39 7.75
N CYS A 48 -6.32 -9.68 8.73
CA CYS A 48 -6.12 -9.98 10.15
C CYS A 48 -6.92 -11.24 10.53
N SER A 49 -6.21 -12.27 10.99
CA SER A 49 -6.81 -13.56 11.36
C SER A 49 -7.70 -13.48 12.59
N LEU A 50 -7.50 -12.45 13.43
CA LEU A 50 -8.22 -12.24 14.68
C LEU A 50 -9.55 -11.47 14.53
N VAL A 51 -9.77 -10.81 13.39
CA VAL A 51 -11.01 -10.05 13.11
C VAL A 51 -12.04 -10.98 12.48
N ASP A 52 -13.24 -11.02 13.06
CA ASP A 52 -14.34 -11.86 12.58
C ASP A 52 -15.25 -11.11 11.60
N LYS A 53 -15.49 -9.81 11.84
CA LYS A 53 -16.42 -8.99 11.05
C LYS A 53 -15.90 -7.57 10.85
N ILE A 54 -16.13 -7.00 9.67
CA ILE A 54 -15.79 -5.62 9.32
C ILE A 54 -17.07 -4.87 8.99
N ILE A 55 -17.31 -3.76 9.70
CA ILE A 55 -18.45 -2.90 9.50
C ILE A 55 -18.00 -1.56 8.97
N ILE A 56 -18.43 -1.21 7.77
CA ILE A 56 -18.26 0.16 7.26
C ILE A 56 -19.57 0.90 7.46
N ALA A 57 -19.53 1.92 8.33
CA ALA A 57 -20.70 2.72 8.68
C ALA A 57 -20.72 4.02 7.84
N THR A 58 -21.71 4.15 6.94
CA THR A 58 -21.81 5.31 6.03
C THR A 58 -23.24 5.82 5.88
N ASP A 59 -23.37 7.12 5.58
CA ASP A 59 -24.59 7.82 5.17
C ASP A 59 -24.73 7.90 3.64
N SER A 60 -23.66 7.65 2.90
CA SER A 60 -23.56 7.88 1.47
C SER A 60 -23.80 6.61 0.65
N SER A 61 -24.80 6.65 -0.24
CA SER A 61 -25.05 5.57 -1.20
C SER A 61 -23.86 5.31 -2.14
N LYS A 62 -23.13 6.39 -2.52
CA LYS A 62 -21.94 6.27 -3.37
C LYS A 62 -20.79 5.53 -2.67
N ILE A 63 -20.60 5.79 -1.36
CA ILE A 63 -19.61 5.05 -0.56
C ILE A 63 -20.07 3.59 -0.41
N GLU A 64 -21.34 3.35 -0.13
CA GLU A 64 -21.89 1.99 0.00
C GLU A 64 -21.68 1.17 -1.28
N GLU A 65 -22.00 1.74 -2.46
CA GLU A 65 -21.78 1.09 -3.77
C GLU A 65 -20.31 0.75 -3.99
N THR A 66 -19.42 1.71 -3.73
CA THR A 66 -17.96 1.51 -3.86
C THR A 66 -17.47 0.40 -2.94
N VAL A 67 -17.89 0.41 -1.67
CA VAL A 67 -17.47 -0.58 -0.67
C VAL A 67 -17.96 -1.99 -1.02
N ARG A 68 -19.18 -2.12 -1.53
CA ARG A 68 -19.72 -3.42 -1.97
C ARG A 68 -18.94 -4.04 -3.13
N SER A 69 -18.25 -3.21 -3.94
CA SER A 69 -17.40 -3.69 -5.04
C SER A 69 -16.08 -4.34 -4.58
N PHE A 70 -15.66 -4.19 -3.32
CA PHE A 70 -14.37 -4.69 -2.80
C PHE A 70 -14.28 -6.22 -2.72
N LYS A 71 -15.41 -6.92 -2.69
CA LYS A 71 -15.49 -8.40 -2.60
C LYS A 71 -14.69 -8.97 -1.40
N LEU A 72 -14.73 -8.28 -0.25
CA LEU A 72 -14.11 -8.73 1.00
C LEU A 72 -15.13 -9.54 1.82
N ASN A 73 -14.77 -10.75 2.23
CA ASN A 73 -15.71 -11.72 2.81
C ASN A 73 -16.23 -11.33 4.19
N LYS A 74 -15.41 -10.64 5.01
CA LYS A 74 -15.77 -10.22 6.38
C LYS A 74 -16.58 -8.91 6.40
N LEU A 75 -16.69 -8.20 5.25
CA LEU A 75 -17.17 -6.84 5.17
C LEU A 75 -18.70 -6.76 5.03
N THR A 76 -19.30 -5.88 5.83
CA THR A 76 -20.71 -5.52 5.79
C THR A 76 -20.86 -4.00 5.90
N VAL A 77 -21.84 -3.43 5.19
CA VAL A 77 -22.16 -2.00 5.27
C VAL A 77 -23.29 -1.77 6.27
N PHE A 78 -23.09 -0.80 7.16
CA PHE A 78 -24.12 -0.27 8.06
C PHE A 78 -24.51 1.13 7.63
N ARG A 79 -25.82 1.35 7.44
CA ARG A 79 -26.32 2.66 7.05
C ARG A 79 -26.62 3.49 8.30
N ARG A 80 -25.94 4.64 8.45
CA ARG A 80 -26.15 5.58 9.56
C ARG A 80 -27.51 6.26 9.44
N SER A 81 -28.07 6.67 10.56
CA SER A 81 -29.20 7.60 10.60
C SER A 81 -28.80 9.00 10.10
N ALA A 82 -29.77 9.77 9.68
CA ALA A 82 -29.57 11.17 9.28
C ALA A 82 -28.98 12.03 10.43
N GLU A 83 -29.35 11.74 11.66
CA GLU A 83 -28.84 12.40 12.88
C GLU A 83 -27.34 12.20 13.05
N ASN A 84 -26.86 10.99 12.78
CA ASN A 84 -25.44 10.64 12.86
C ASN A 84 -24.65 10.87 11.54
N ALA A 85 -25.31 11.45 10.54
CA ALA A 85 -24.69 11.85 9.27
C ALA A 85 -24.24 13.33 9.25
N CYS A 86 -24.66 14.13 10.24
CA CYS A 86 -24.35 15.57 10.30
C CYS A 86 -22.87 15.82 10.69
N ASP A 87 -22.40 17.04 10.40
CA ASP A 87 -21.02 17.46 10.67
C ASP A 87 -20.63 17.48 12.14
N THR A 88 -21.62 17.60 13.03
CA THR A 88 -21.44 17.65 14.48
C THR A 88 -21.52 16.28 15.15
N ALA A 89 -21.89 15.23 14.41
CA ALA A 89 -21.97 13.89 14.94
C ALA A 89 -20.56 13.37 15.32
N SER A 90 -20.41 12.96 16.58
CA SER A 90 -19.15 12.36 17.06
C SER A 90 -18.99 10.93 16.54
N THR A 91 -17.76 10.45 16.53
CA THR A 91 -17.49 9.04 16.23
C THR A 91 -18.21 8.11 17.22
N GLU A 92 -18.25 8.50 18.49
CA GLU A 92 -18.95 7.77 19.56
C GLU A 92 -20.43 7.62 19.27
N SER A 93 -21.12 8.69 18.82
CA SER A 93 -22.55 8.59 18.52
C SER A 93 -22.85 7.57 17.41
N VAL A 94 -21.98 7.45 16.42
CA VAL A 94 -22.09 6.45 15.34
C VAL A 94 -21.82 5.04 15.86
N MET A 95 -20.82 4.87 16.72
CA MET A 95 -20.54 3.57 17.37
C MET A 95 -21.73 3.10 18.20
N LEU A 96 -22.26 3.97 19.06
CA LEU A 96 -23.42 3.68 19.92
C LEU A 96 -24.68 3.39 19.10
N GLU A 97 -24.90 4.10 17.99
CA GLU A 97 -25.99 3.80 17.06
C GLU A 97 -25.91 2.36 16.53
N TYR A 98 -24.73 1.96 16.08
CA TYR A 98 -24.51 0.60 15.56
C TYR A 98 -24.73 -0.45 16.67
N ILE A 99 -24.09 -0.26 17.82
CA ILE A 99 -24.18 -1.20 18.95
C ILE A 99 -25.64 -1.37 19.42
N ASN A 100 -26.40 -0.28 19.52
CA ASN A 100 -27.80 -0.32 19.95
C ASN A 100 -28.76 -0.92 18.91
N LYS A 101 -28.45 -0.78 17.60
CA LYS A 101 -29.28 -1.34 16.52
C LYS A 101 -29.01 -2.81 16.23
N VAL A 102 -27.82 -3.28 16.56
CA VAL A 102 -27.37 -4.64 16.31
C VAL A 102 -27.15 -5.32 17.65
N SER A 103 -27.86 -6.42 17.91
CA SER A 103 -27.70 -7.18 19.15
C SER A 103 -26.32 -7.84 19.20
N LEU A 104 -25.36 -7.14 19.80
CA LEU A 104 -24.00 -7.64 20.03
C LEU A 104 -23.91 -8.24 21.44
N ASN A 105 -22.97 -9.19 21.62
CA ASN A 105 -22.63 -9.67 22.95
C ASN A 105 -21.82 -8.58 23.68
N LEU A 106 -22.16 -8.32 24.95
CA LEU A 106 -21.46 -7.34 25.78
C LEU A 106 -19.94 -7.60 25.88
N LYS A 107 -19.53 -8.86 25.79
CA LYS A 107 -18.13 -9.29 25.82
C LYS A 107 -17.42 -9.20 24.47
N ASP A 108 -18.14 -8.94 23.37
CA ASP A 108 -17.50 -8.79 22.07
C ASP A 108 -16.49 -7.63 22.08
N ILE A 109 -15.40 -7.82 21.37
CA ILE A 109 -14.36 -6.82 21.20
C ILE A 109 -14.78 -5.90 20.05
N PHE A 110 -14.81 -4.62 20.33
CA PHE A 110 -15.10 -3.56 19.37
C PHE A 110 -13.80 -2.86 19.00
N LEU A 111 -13.36 -3.02 17.73
CA LEU A 111 -12.17 -2.43 17.18
C LEU A 111 -12.58 -1.24 16.28
N LEU A 112 -12.53 -0.03 16.81
CA LEU A 112 -12.74 1.19 16.03
C LEU A 112 -11.50 1.48 15.19
N VAL A 113 -11.66 1.66 13.87
CA VAL A 113 -10.56 1.93 12.92
C VAL A 113 -10.88 3.16 12.10
N GLN A 114 -9.90 4.04 11.90
CA GLN A 114 -10.05 5.24 11.08
C GLN A 114 -9.55 4.98 9.66
N ALA A 115 -10.38 5.32 8.67
CA ALA A 115 -10.00 5.22 7.25
C ALA A 115 -8.89 6.21 6.85
N THR A 116 -8.68 7.25 7.65
CA THR A 116 -7.64 8.28 7.49
C THR A 116 -6.23 7.81 7.81
N SER A 117 -6.07 6.57 8.32
CA SER A 117 -4.77 5.95 8.65
C SER A 117 -4.48 4.76 7.72
N PRO A 118 -4.30 4.98 6.39
CA PRO A 118 -4.21 3.92 5.38
C PRO A 118 -2.95 3.06 5.49
N LEU A 119 -1.94 3.49 6.27
CA LEU A 119 -0.69 2.76 6.48
C LEU A 119 -0.80 1.66 7.55
N THR A 120 -1.96 1.50 8.18
CA THR A 120 -2.22 0.44 9.15
C THR A 120 -2.30 -0.91 8.44
N GLN A 121 -1.58 -1.90 8.94
CA GLN A 121 -1.49 -3.25 8.38
C GLN A 121 -2.11 -4.29 9.33
N SER A 122 -2.37 -5.50 8.82
CA SER A 122 -2.94 -6.61 9.61
C SER A 122 -2.13 -6.95 10.85
N VAL A 123 -0.79 -6.91 10.76
CA VAL A 123 0.10 -7.19 11.87
C VAL A 123 -0.11 -6.25 13.05
N HIS A 124 -0.40 -4.96 12.80
CA HIS A 124 -0.65 -4.00 13.88
C HIS A 124 -1.92 -4.34 14.66
N PHE A 125 -2.98 -4.79 13.97
CA PHE A 125 -4.20 -5.26 14.62
C PHE A 125 -3.97 -6.56 15.39
N GLU A 126 -3.23 -7.50 14.84
CA GLU A 126 -2.93 -8.79 15.48
C GLU A 126 -2.12 -8.61 16.77
N GLU A 127 -1.09 -7.78 16.73
CA GLU A 127 -0.25 -7.47 17.90
C GLU A 127 -1.04 -6.69 18.97
N ALA A 128 -1.83 -5.68 18.58
CA ALA A 128 -2.64 -4.92 19.52
C ALA A 128 -3.76 -5.75 20.17
N LEU A 129 -4.42 -6.63 19.39
CA LEU A 129 -5.42 -7.56 19.91
C LEU A 129 -4.78 -8.61 20.84
N SER A 130 -3.57 -9.05 20.54
CA SER A 130 -2.81 -9.95 21.40
C SER A 130 -2.47 -9.28 22.73
N LEU A 131 -1.97 -8.03 22.69
CA LEU A 131 -1.71 -7.21 23.88
C LEU A 131 -2.99 -7.03 24.72
N TYR A 132 -4.12 -6.77 24.09
CA TYR A 132 -5.41 -6.65 24.75
C TYR A 132 -5.81 -7.98 25.45
N ASN A 133 -5.60 -9.11 24.79
CA ASN A 133 -5.95 -10.43 25.29
C ASN A 133 -5.09 -10.90 26.47
N GLU A 134 -3.93 -10.28 26.72
CA GLU A 134 -3.14 -10.52 27.95
C GLU A 134 -3.89 -10.07 29.22
N GLY A 135 -5.00 -9.33 29.09
CA GLY A 135 -5.91 -9.02 30.16
C GLY A 135 -5.44 -7.94 31.14
N GLN A 136 -4.40 -7.20 30.80
CA GLN A 136 -3.86 -6.14 31.65
C GLN A 136 -4.59 -4.79 31.48
N TYR A 137 -5.34 -4.61 30.39
CA TYR A 137 -5.97 -3.36 30.00
C TYR A 137 -7.46 -3.53 29.72
N ASP A 138 -8.23 -2.49 30.02
CA ASP A 138 -9.66 -2.42 29.72
C ASP A 138 -9.93 -1.88 28.33
N SER A 139 -9.02 -1.05 27.82
CA SER A 139 -9.02 -0.56 26.43
C SER A 139 -7.60 -0.31 25.93
N ILE A 140 -7.41 -0.22 24.60
CA ILE A 140 -6.13 0.09 23.96
C ILE A 140 -6.34 1.19 22.93
N LEU A 141 -5.35 2.09 22.81
CA LEU A 141 -5.21 3.02 21.70
C LEU A 141 -3.88 2.84 20.99
N SER A 142 -3.86 3.16 19.70
CA SER A 142 -2.64 3.23 18.91
C SER A 142 -1.93 4.57 19.10
N CYS A 143 -0.62 4.52 19.29
CA CYS A 143 0.25 5.70 19.38
C CYS A 143 1.51 5.51 18.57
N VAL A 144 2.15 6.62 18.24
CA VAL A 144 3.50 6.64 17.62
C VAL A 144 4.44 7.43 18.51
N ARG A 145 5.68 6.95 18.67
CA ARG A 145 6.69 7.66 19.44
C ARG A 145 7.26 8.83 18.63
N ASN A 146 7.08 10.04 19.16
CA ASN A 146 7.53 11.28 18.57
C ASN A 146 8.78 11.80 19.30
N TYR A 147 9.84 12.08 18.54
CA TYR A 147 11.11 12.59 19.06
C TYR A 147 11.29 14.10 18.79
N ARG A 148 10.18 14.87 18.81
CA ARG A 148 10.18 16.32 18.61
C ARG A 148 10.31 17.05 19.94
N PHE A 149 10.83 18.27 19.86
CA PHE A 149 10.91 19.21 20.99
C PHE A 149 9.70 20.13 20.95
N PHE A 150 8.93 20.13 22.03
CA PHE A 150 7.70 20.92 22.14
C PHE A 150 7.90 22.14 23.04
N TRP A 151 7.17 23.20 22.73
CA TRP A 151 7.15 24.45 23.46
C TRP A 151 5.72 24.82 23.83
N ASN A 152 5.55 25.47 24.98
CA ASN A 152 4.31 26.12 25.35
C ASN A 152 4.21 27.49 24.68
N ALA A 153 2.98 28.02 24.53
CA ALA A 153 2.74 29.33 23.92
C ALA A 153 3.39 30.50 24.67
N ASP A 154 3.67 30.31 25.96
CA ASP A 154 4.38 31.28 26.82
C ASP A 154 5.91 31.30 26.62
N GLY A 155 6.44 30.51 25.70
CA GLY A 155 7.88 30.44 25.42
C GLY A 155 8.66 29.51 26.35
N THR A 156 8.00 28.70 27.17
CA THR A 156 8.65 27.65 27.97
C THR A 156 8.78 26.33 27.20
N SER A 157 9.90 25.64 27.36
CA SER A 157 10.08 24.32 26.78
C SER A 157 9.24 23.28 27.52
N LYS A 158 8.58 22.34 26.79
CA LYS A 158 7.64 21.38 27.37
C LYS A 158 8.30 20.08 27.79
N ASN A 159 9.13 19.49 26.93
CA ASN A 159 9.63 18.13 27.10
C ASN A 159 11.16 17.99 27.08
N TYR A 160 11.89 19.09 27.21
CA TYR A 160 13.34 19.08 27.30
C TYR A 160 13.88 20.36 27.97
N ASP A 161 15.12 20.33 28.44
CA ASP A 161 15.84 21.53 28.90
C ASP A 161 16.51 22.20 27.70
N TYR A 162 16.02 23.39 27.27
CA TYR A 162 16.55 24.09 26.11
C TYR A 162 17.99 24.61 26.35
N LYS A 163 18.41 24.80 27.62
CA LYS A 163 19.78 25.20 27.96
C LYS A 163 20.79 24.07 27.83
N LYS A 164 20.30 22.79 27.87
CA LYS A 164 21.09 21.57 27.71
C LYS A 164 20.40 20.64 26.69
N ARG A 165 20.16 21.19 25.50
CA ARG A 165 19.42 20.46 24.44
C ARG A 165 20.05 19.10 24.15
N PRO A 166 19.34 17.99 24.41
CA PRO A 166 19.83 16.66 24.13
C PRO A 166 19.84 16.38 22.61
N ARG A 167 20.63 15.39 22.18
CA ARG A 167 20.54 14.86 20.81
C ARG A 167 19.29 14.00 20.70
N ARG A 168 18.70 13.91 19.47
CA ARG A 168 17.48 13.12 19.21
C ARG A 168 17.60 11.68 19.74
N GLN A 169 18.74 11.03 19.57
CA GLN A 169 18.98 9.66 20.04
C GLN A 169 19.04 9.52 21.56
N ASN A 170 19.14 10.61 22.31
CA ASN A 170 19.26 10.60 23.77
C ASN A 170 17.95 10.97 24.48
N ILE A 171 16.86 11.18 23.76
CA ILE A 171 15.54 11.45 24.33
C ILE A 171 14.65 10.21 24.21
N LYS A 172 13.81 10.00 25.23
CA LYS A 172 12.84 8.87 25.22
C LYS A 172 11.71 9.07 24.20
N GLY A 173 11.51 10.33 23.74
CA GLY A 173 10.35 10.70 22.94
C GLY A 173 9.05 10.68 23.76
N GLU A 174 7.99 11.24 23.18
CA GLU A 174 6.64 11.22 23.74
C GLU A 174 5.72 10.39 22.83
N LEU A 175 4.76 9.71 23.44
CA LEU A 175 3.74 8.99 22.68
C LEU A 175 2.69 9.99 22.20
N MET A 176 2.44 9.96 20.91
CA MET A 176 1.44 10.77 20.23
C MET A 176 0.36 9.82 19.68
N GLU A 177 -0.87 10.08 20.04
CA GLU A 177 -2.01 9.39 19.44
C GLU A 177 -2.03 9.63 17.92
N ASN A 178 -2.08 8.57 17.13
CA ASN A 178 -2.08 8.65 15.67
C ASN A 178 -3.44 8.31 15.05
N GLY A 179 -4.49 8.23 15.88
CA GLY A 179 -5.86 8.03 15.44
C GLY A 179 -6.16 6.74 14.68
N ALA A 180 -5.21 5.82 14.52
CA ALA A 180 -5.37 4.70 13.62
C ALA A 180 -6.45 3.72 14.09
N PHE A 181 -6.42 3.32 15.37
CA PHE A 181 -7.44 2.42 15.92
C PHE A 181 -7.49 2.42 17.46
N TYR A 182 -8.64 1.91 17.96
CA TYR A 182 -8.96 1.77 19.38
C TYR A 182 -9.64 0.43 19.63
N ILE A 183 -9.30 -0.23 20.73
CA ILE A 183 -9.86 -1.52 21.14
C ILE A 183 -10.56 -1.36 22.47
N ASN A 184 -11.80 -1.83 22.57
CA ASN A 184 -12.58 -1.85 23.80
C ASN A 184 -13.60 -3.00 23.74
N THR A 185 -14.36 -3.26 24.80
CA THR A 185 -15.53 -4.14 24.76
C THR A 185 -16.80 -3.35 24.48
N VAL A 186 -17.81 -4.04 23.96
CA VAL A 186 -19.16 -3.47 23.81
C VAL A 186 -19.71 -2.96 25.15
N GLU A 187 -19.53 -3.74 26.23
CA GLU A 187 -19.95 -3.38 27.58
C GLU A 187 -19.33 -2.06 28.07
N ASN A 188 -18.02 -1.93 27.91
CA ASN A 188 -17.28 -0.75 28.33
C ASN A 188 -17.68 0.50 27.53
N ILE A 189 -17.90 0.35 26.21
CA ILE A 189 -18.36 1.45 25.35
C ILE A 189 -19.75 1.91 25.78
N LEU A 190 -20.68 0.99 26.04
CA LEU A 190 -22.03 1.33 26.49
C LEU A 190 -22.04 2.01 27.86
N SER A 191 -21.19 1.58 28.80
CA SER A 191 -21.14 2.15 30.16
C SER A 191 -20.43 3.52 30.17
N SER A 192 -19.41 3.74 29.35
CA SER A 192 -18.63 4.99 29.35
C SER A 192 -19.09 6.00 28.28
N ASN A 193 -19.87 5.56 27.29
CA ASN A 193 -20.17 6.31 26.06
C ASN A 193 -18.92 6.82 25.34
N ASN A 194 -17.80 6.10 25.43
CA ASN A 194 -16.51 6.50 24.89
C ASN A 194 -15.78 5.31 24.28
N ARG A 195 -14.90 5.58 23.30
CA ARG A 195 -14.03 4.58 22.66
C ARG A 195 -12.97 4.01 23.61
N LEU A 196 -12.61 4.75 24.65
CA LEU A 196 -11.63 4.38 25.68
C LEU A 196 -12.27 4.37 27.06
N SER A 197 -11.86 3.45 27.93
CA SER A 197 -12.33 3.36 29.31
C SER A 197 -11.36 2.57 30.17
N GLY A 198 -11.51 2.70 31.50
CA GLY A 198 -10.74 1.95 32.48
C GLY A 198 -9.24 2.15 32.39
N ARG A 199 -8.48 1.07 32.55
CA ARG A 199 -7.03 1.08 32.40
C ARG A 199 -6.66 0.99 30.94
N ILE A 200 -6.10 2.09 30.40
CA ILE A 200 -5.78 2.24 28.98
C ILE A 200 -4.38 1.70 28.70
N GLY A 201 -4.28 0.75 27.79
CA GLY A 201 -3.01 0.28 27.21
C GLY A 201 -2.64 1.04 25.95
N ILE A 202 -1.36 1.09 25.64
CA ILE A 202 -0.82 1.74 24.44
C ILE A 202 -0.19 0.70 23.55
N TYR A 203 -0.62 0.66 22.29
CA TYR A 203 0.08 -0.06 21.24
C TYR A 203 0.92 0.93 20.42
N GLU A 204 2.24 0.77 20.49
CA GLU A 204 3.18 1.66 19.80
C GLU A 204 3.38 1.21 18.34
N MET A 205 2.94 2.05 17.40
CA MET A 205 3.05 1.83 15.96
C MET A 205 4.36 2.41 15.39
N PRO A 206 4.82 1.93 14.22
CA PRO A 206 5.98 2.49 13.54
C PRO A 206 5.87 3.98 13.22
N GLU A 207 7.00 4.71 13.25
CA GLU A 207 7.05 6.18 13.04
C GLU A 207 6.39 6.62 11.71
N TYR A 208 6.46 5.82 10.65
CA TYR A 208 5.87 6.14 9.36
C TYR A 208 4.32 6.19 9.36
N THR A 209 3.67 5.68 10.41
CA THR A 209 2.21 5.71 10.59
C THR A 209 1.73 6.93 11.39
N ALA A 210 2.61 7.90 11.65
CA ALA A 210 2.31 9.05 12.50
C ALA A 210 1.34 10.06 11.89
N THR A 211 1.18 10.08 10.58
CA THR A 211 0.35 11.06 9.86
C THR A 211 -1.03 10.48 9.59
N GLU A 212 -2.07 11.22 9.95
CA GLU A 212 -3.45 11.00 9.51
C GLU A 212 -3.72 11.81 8.23
N LEU A 213 -4.63 11.32 7.41
CA LEU A 213 -5.01 11.97 6.16
C LEU A 213 -6.15 12.95 6.41
N ASP A 214 -5.85 14.20 6.67
CA ASP A 214 -6.84 15.25 6.94
C ASP A 214 -6.83 16.37 5.90
N GLU A 215 -5.66 16.75 5.42
CA GLU A 215 -5.46 17.83 4.47
C GLU A 215 -4.90 17.32 3.13
N PRO A 216 -5.00 18.12 2.03
CA PRO A 216 -4.48 17.72 0.72
C PRO A 216 -2.98 17.37 0.71
N ASP A 217 -2.17 18.04 1.52
CA ASP A 217 -0.72 17.78 1.59
C ASP A 217 -0.42 16.42 2.23
N ASP A 218 -1.25 15.97 3.19
CA ASP A 218 -1.11 14.64 3.79
C ASP A 218 -1.26 13.55 2.74
N TRP A 219 -2.09 13.79 1.70
CA TRP A 219 -2.29 12.83 0.61
C TRP A 219 -0.98 12.47 -0.08
N ILE A 220 -0.21 13.49 -0.44
CA ILE A 220 1.09 13.32 -1.12
C ILE A 220 2.08 12.58 -0.22
N ILE A 221 2.14 12.98 1.06
CA ILE A 221 3.04 12.39 2.05
C ILE A 221 2.70 10.90 2.24
N LEU A 222 1.44 10.60 2.50
CA LEU A 222 0.98 9.25 2.79
C LEU A 222 1.06 8.32 1.56
N GLU A 223 0.82 8.80 0.33
CA GLU A 223 1.05 8.00 -0.87
C GLU A 223 2.52 7.60 -1.02
N ASN A 224 3.46 8.53 -0.76
CA ASN A 224 4.88 8.22 -0.80
C ASN A 224 5.29 7.20 0.27
N LEU A 225 4.75 7.34 1.49
CA LEU A 225 4.98 6.38 2.58
C LEU A 225 4.34 5.01 2.26
N MET A 226 3.14 4.99 1.67
CA MET A 226 2.45 3.78 1.25
C MET A 226 3.27 3.01 0.22
N ARG A 227 3.78 3.70 -0.81
CA ARG A 227 4.66 3.09 -1.81
C ARG A 227 5.95 2.56 -1.19
N LYS A 228 6.55 3.30 -0.27
CA LYS A 228 7.83 2.93 0.35
C LYS A 228 7.72 1.74 1.31
N TYR A 229 6.69 1.71 2.16
CA TYR A 229 6.65 0.76 3.28
C TYR A 229 5.67 -0.41 3.09
N ILE A 230 4.66 -0.24 2.23
CA ILE A 230 3.58 -1.22 2.10
C ILE A 230 3.52 -1.81 0.69
N LEU A 231 3.57 -0.98 -0.36
CA LEU A 231 3.48 -1.44 -1.74
C LEU A 231 4.81 -1.92 -2.29
N SER A 232 5.96 -1.34 -1.87
CA SER A 232 7.26 -1.88 -2.22
C SER A 232 7.39 -3.26 -1.57
N GLY A 233 7.25 -4.31 -2.38
CA GLY A 233 7.30 -5.69 -1.89
C GLY A 233 8.55 -5.98 -1.07
N THR A 234 8.41 -6.91 -0.12
CA THR A 234 9.56 -7.55 0.53
C THR A 234 10.54 -8.00 -0.54
N THR A 235 11.82 -7.70 -0.35
CA THR A 235 12.91 -8.19 -1.23
C THR A 235 12.80 -9.70 -1.35
N LYS A 236 12.15 -10.17 -2.43
CA LYS A 236 12.16 -11.59 -2.79
C LYS A 236 13.63 -11.98 -3.04
N ASP A 237 13.97 -13.19 -2.73
CA ASP A 237 15.30 -13.73 -2.99
C ASP A 237 15.59 -13.71 -4.51
N LYS A 238 16.42 -12.77 -4.95
CA LYS A 238 16.78 -12.57 -6.35
C LYS A 238 17.58 -13.73 -6.94
N GLY A 239 18.16 -14.58 -6.12
CA GLY A 239 18.81 -15.81 -6.58
C GLY A 239 17.86 -16.77 -7.31
N LYS A 240 16.55 -16.49 -7.27
CA LYS A 240 15.53 -17.25 -8.02
C LYS A 240 15.29 -16.75 -9.44
N ILE A 241 15.81 -15.57 -9.83
CA ILE A 241 15.59 -15.03 -11.19
C ILE A 241 16.36 -15.89 -12.19
N LYS A 242 15.64 -16.42 -13.18
CA LYS A 242 16.20 -17.17 -14.32
C LYS A 242 16.01 -16.46 -15.65
N LEU A 243 15.03 -15.57 -15.72
CA LEU A 243 14.69 -14.81 -16.92
C LEU A 243 14.48 -13.33 -16.57
N PHE A 244 15.15 -12.45 -17.28
CA PHE A 244 14.94 -11.03 -17.24
C PHE A 244 14.27 -10.56 -18.55
N LEU A 245 13.15 -9.89 -18.44
CA LEU A 245 12.41 -9.30 -19.56
C LEU A 245 12.29 -7.79 -19.38
N THR A 246 12.23 -7.04 -20.46
CA THR A 246 12.05 -5.59 -20.44
C THR A 246 11.19 -5.10 -21.58
N ASP A 247 10.45 -4.01 -21.33
CA ASP A 247 9.90 -3.18 -22.39
C ASP A 247 10.99 -2.33 -23.07
N VAL A 248 10.66 -1.66 -24.16
CA VAL A 248 11.56 -0.77 -24.90
C VAL A 248 11.23 0.70 -24.62
N ASP A 249 10.07 1.16 -25.06
CA ASP A 249 9.70 2.56 -24.98
C ASP A 249 9.31 2.92 -23.54
N GLY A 250 9.90 3.99 -22.99
CA GLY A 250 9.77 4.36 -21.60
C GLY A 250 10.58 3.54 -20.58
N VAL A 251 11.33 2.50 -21.02
CA VAL A 251 12.25 1.71 -20.20
C VAL A 251 13.66 1.74 -20.73
N MET A 252 13.93 1.13 -21.91
CA MET A 252 15.23 1.17 -22.58
C MET A 252 15.50 2.53 -23.23
N THR A 253 14.43 3.25 -23.56
CA THR A 253 14.42 4.62 -24.07
C THR A 253 13.66 5.52 -23.09
N ASP A 254 13.72 6.83 -23.31
CA ASP A 254 12.94 7.83 -22.57
C ASP A 254 11.48 7.98 -23.08
N GLY A 255 11.02 7.07 -23.95
CA GLY A 255 9.71 7.11 -24.58
C GLY A 255 9.57 8.17 -25.68
N SER A 256 10.60 9.00 -25.93
CA SER A 256 10.61 9.99 -27.01
C SER A 256 10.93 9.35 -28.35
N MET A 257 10.27 9.82 -29.39
CA MET A 257 10.53 9.42 -30.79
C MET A 257 11.04 10.60 -31.59
N TYR A 258 12.08 10.39 -32.34
CA TYR A 258 12.67 11.37 -33.27
C TYR A 258 12.31 10.96 -34.70
N TYR A 259 11.63 11.85 -35.41
CA TYR A 259 11.30 11.64 -36.82
C TYR A 259 12.08 12.62 -37.70
N SER A 260 12.68 12.10 -38.79
CA SER A 260 13.23 12.96 -39.85
C SER A 260 12.10 13.44 -40.79
N GLU A 261 12.38 14.46 -41.60
CA GLU A 261 11.45 14.90 -42.66
C GLU A 261 11.20 13.81 -43.71
N THR A 262 12.13 12.85 -43.86
CA THR A 262 12.00 11.69 -44.74
C THR A 262 11.21 10.53 -44.13
N GLY A 263 10.77 10.67 -42.88
CA GLY A 263 9.97 9.67 -42.17
C GLY A 263 10.78 8.60 -41.42
N ASP A 264 12.12 8.77 -41.36
CA ASP A 264 12.94 7.88 -40.56
C ASP A 264 12.71 8.08 -39.07
N GLU A 265 12.57 7.01 -38.32
CA GLU A 265 12.45 7.02 -36.87
C GLU A 265 13.79 6.74 -36.21
N LEU A 266 14.12 7.48 -35.16
CA LEU A 266 15.30 7.26 -34.31
C LEU A 266 14.92 7.10 -32.88
N LYS A 267 15.61 6.21 -32.13
CA LYS A 267 15.47 6.00 -30.69
C LYS A 267 16.80 6.14 -29.98
N LYS A 268 16.78 6.79 -28.83
CA LYS A 268 17.96 6.95 -27.96
C LYS A 268 17.99 5.83 -26.92
N PHE A 269 19.07 5.03 -26.92
CA PHE A 269 19.35 3.97 -25.98
C PHE A 269 20.49 4.34 -25.03
N ASN A 270 20.46 3.88 -23.81
CA ASN A 270 21.52 4.07 -22.84
C ASN A 270 22.57 2.96 -22.91
N THR A 271 23.85 3.32 -22.86
CA THR A 271 24.97 2.35 -22.91
C THR A 271 25.11 1.59 -21.58
N ARG A 272 24.78 2.20 -20.47
CA ARG A 272 24.80 1.55 -19.13
C ARG A 272 23.82 0.39 -19.05
N ASP A 273 22.63 0.52 -19.64
CA ASP A 273 21.65 -0.57 -19.74
C ASP A 273 22.21 -1.73 -20.58
N GLY A 274 22.95 -1.42 -21.63
CA GLY A 274 23.63 -2.45 -22.41
C GLY A 274 24.62 -3.28 -21.59
N MET A 275 25.35 -2.66 -20.67
CA MET A 275 26.20 -3.37 -19.72
C MET A 275 25.36 -4.22 -18.75
N GLY A 276 24.18 -3.75 -18.30
CA GLY A 276 23.26 -4.52 -17.49
C GLY A 276 22.87 -5.86 -18.12
N PHE A 277 22.53 -5.86 -19.42
CA PHE A 277 22.26 -7.10 -20.17
C PHE A 277 23.44 -8.06 -20.21
N GLN A 278 24.67 -7.53 -20.31
CA GLN A 278 25.86 -8.35 -20.27
C GLN A 278 26.03 -9.03 -18.89
N LEU A 279 25.91 -8.26 -17.82
CA LEU A 279 26.05 -8.78 -16.46
C LEU A 279 25.00 -9.86 -16.14
N LEU A 280 23.76 -9.70 -16.59
CA LEU A 280 22.72 -10.72 -16.43
C LEU A 280 23.11 -12.04 -17.11
N ARG A 281 23.62 -11.97 -18.36
CA ARG A 281 24.07 -13.17 -19.07
C ARG A 281 25.29 -13.82 -18.41
N GLU A 282 26.24 -13.03 -17.91
CA GLU A 282 27.40 -13.53 -17.15
C GLU A 282 26.96 -14.23 -15.86
N ALA A 283 25.86 -13.80 -15.27
CA ALA A 283 25.21 -14.45 -14.11
C ALA A 283 24.37 -15.68 -14.51
N GLY A 284 24.31 -16.06 -15.78
CA GLY A 284 23.53 -17.21 -16.29
C GLY A 284 22.03 -16.93 -16.42
N ILE A 285 21.58 -15.66 -16.32
CA ILE A 285 20.19 -15.26 -16.47
C ILE A 285 19.89 -15.03 -17.96
N LYS A 286 18.84 -15.67 -18.47
CA LYS A 286 18.35 -15.42 -19.82
C LYS A 286 17.73 -14.04 -19.92
N VAL A 287 17.92 -13.37 -21.07
CA VAL A 287 17.48 -11.99 -21.27
C VAL A 287 16.58 -11.86 -22.49
N GLY A 288 15.51 -11.08 -22.37
CA GLY A 288 14.56 -10.86 -23.46
C GLY A 288 13.97 -9.45 -23.50
N ILE A 289 13.49 -9.10 -24.67
CA ILE A 289 12.77 -7.85 -24.94
C ILE A 289 11.36 -8.21 -25.41
N ILE A 290 10.35 -7.59 -24.80
CA ILE A 290 8.94 -7.71 -25.22
C ILE A 290 8.37 -6.31 -25.37
N THR A 291 8.04 -5.91 -26.60
CA THR A 291 7.54 -4.56 -26.90
C THR A 291 6.27 -4.58 -27.75
N SER A 292 5.48 -3.52 -27.63
CA SER A 292 4.27 -3.31 -28.44
C SER A 292 4.57 -2.83 -29.85
N GLU A 293 5.73 -2.20 -30.07
CA GLU A 293 6.17 -1.71 -31.38
C GLU A 293 6.89 -2.81 -32.17
N ASN A 294 6.88 -2.67 -33.50
CA ASN A 294 7.58 -3.58 -34.42
C ASN A 294 8.48 -2.76 -35.32
N THR A 295 9.77 -2.64 -34.98
CA THR A 295 10.73 -1.78 -35.68
C THR A 295 12.10 -2.44 -35.87
N LYS A 296 12.76 -2.14 -36.98
CA LYS A 296 14.15 -2.59 -37.27
C LYS A 296 15.15 -2.02 -36.25
N ILE A 297 14.86 -0.86 -35.67
CA ILE A 297 15.72 -0.23 -34.66
C ILE A 297 15.83 -1.13 -33.43
N VAL A 298 14.69 -1.67 -32.95
CA VAL A 298 14.64 -2.61 -31.83
C VAL A 298 15.33 -3.93 -32.16
N GLU A 299 15.11 -4.50 -33.36
CA GLU A 299 15.83 -5.70 -33.83
C GLU A 299 17.35 -5.52 -33.80
N ASN A 300 17.85 -4.40 -34.37
CA ASN A 300 19.28 -4.08 -34.41
C ASN A 300 19.84 -3.91 -32.98
N ARG A 301 19.07 -3.27 -32.06
CA ARG A 301 19.47 -3.12 -30.66
C ARG A 301 19.51 -4.47 -29.96
N ALA A 302 18.50 -5.29 -30.11
CA ALA A 302 18.40 -6.64 -29.54
C ALA A 302 19.56 -7.52 -29.98
N ARG A 303 19.90 -7.50 -31.31
CA ARG A 303 21.04 -8.23 -31.85
C ARG A 303 22.36 -7.76 -31.24
N LYS A 304 22.57 -6.43 -31.10
CA LYS A 304 23.77 -5.87 -30.47
C LYS A 304 23.89 -6.25 -29.00
N LEU A 305 22.78 -6.34 -28.28
CA LEU A 305 22.72 -6.74 -26.88
C LEU A 305 22.81 -8.27 -26.71
N LYS A 306 22.69 -9.05 -27.79
CA LYS A 306 22.70 -10.51 -27.80
C LYS A 306 21.60 -11.06 -26.86
N VAL A 307 20.35 -10.54 -26.96
CA VAL A 307 19.23 -11.04 -26.17
C VAL A 307 18.85 -12.44 -26.64
N ASP A 308 18.38 -13.28 -25.71
CA ASP A 308 17.93 -14.64 -26.04
C ASP A 308 16.53 -14.62 -26.69
N TYR A 309 15.69 -13.67 -26.30
CA TYR A 309 14.30 -13.57 -26.75
C TYR A 309 13.96 -12.16 -27.22
N LEU A 310 13.28 -12.05 -28.36
CA LEU A 310 12.77 -10.79 -28.89
C LEU A 310 11.34 -11.00 -29.41
N TYR A 311 10.39 -10.37 -28.73
CA TYR A 311 8.98 -10.35 -29.11
C TYR A 311 8.55 -8.92 -29.39
N GLN A 312 8.18 -8.62 -30.63
CA GLN A 312 7.69 -7.34 -31.10
C GLN A 312 6.19 -7.41 -31.44
N GLY A 313 5.51 -6.27 -31.51
CA GLY A 313 4.09 -6.18 -31.87
C GLY A 313 3.13 -6.76 -30.82
N LYS A 314 3.55 -6.87 -29.56
CA LYS A 314 2.77 -7.49 -28.49
C LYS A 314 1.85 -6.47 -27.81
N ARG A 315 0.63 -6.32 -28.32
CA ARG A 315 -0.43 -5.45 -27.81
C ARG A 315 -1.50 -6.28 -27.07
N GLU A 316 -2.39 -5.65 -26.32
CA GLU A 316 -3.62 -6.22 -25.73
C GLU A 316 -3.40 -7.57 -25.01
N GLY A 317 -2.59 -7.59 -23.96
CA GLY A 317 -2.25 -8.82 -23.22
C GLY A 317 -1.19 -9.70 -23.87
N GLY A 318 -0.72 -9.34 -25.08
CA GLY A 318 0.29 -10.09 -25.82
C GLY A 318 1.65 -10.17 -25.13
N LYS A 319 1.99 -9.22 -24.22
CA LYS A 319 3.23 -9.26 -23.43
C LYS A 319 3.21 -10.41 -22.41
N LEU A 320 2.11 -10.61 -21.71
CA LEU A 320 1.96 -11.73 -20.77
C LEU A 320 1.98 -13.07 -21.52
N SER A 321 1.29 -13.17 -22.64
CA SER A 321 1.28 -14.39 -23.47
C SER A 321 2.69 -14.76 -23.97
N ALA A 322 3.47 -13.77 -24.42
CA ALA A 322 4.86 -13.99 -24.84
C ALA A 322 5.75 -14.45 -23.66
N ALA A 323 5.60 -13.88 -22.49
CA ALA A 323 6.33 -14.30 -21.30
C ALA A 323 5.99 -15.74 -20.90
N LEU A 324 4.71 -16.12 -20.95
CA LEU A 324 4.26 -17.50 -20.68
C LEU A 324 4.83 -18.51 -21.69
N GLU A 325 4.93 -18.12 -22.96
CA GLU A 325 5.56 -18.95 -24.01
C GLU A 325 7.03 -19.21 -23.70
N ILE A 326 7.80 -18.16 -23.34
CA ILE A 326 9.19 -18.29 -22.92
C ILE A 326 9.31 -19.16 -21.65
N CYS A 327 8.47 -18.95 -20.67
CA CYS A 327 8.46 -19.74 -19.43
C CYS A 327 8.24 -21.22 -19.71
N LYS A 328 7.33 -21.54 -20.62
CA LYS A 328 7.06 -22.93 -21.05
C LYS A 328 8.28 -23.54 -21.75
N GLU A 329 8.94 -22.80 -22.65
CA GLU A 329 10.17 -23.24 -23.33
C GLU A 329 11.30 -23.51 -22.34
N MET A 330 11.49 -22.61 -21.36
CA MET A 330 12.55 -22.73 -20.36
C MET A 330 12.24 -23.70 -19.21
N GLY A 331 11.01 -24.19 -19.08
CA GLY A 331 10.59 -25.02 -17.94
C GLY A 331 10.60 -24.26 -16.60
N ILE A 332 10.26 -22.97 -16.60
CA ILE A 332 10.22 -22.09 -15.43
C ILE A 332 8.80 -21.53 -15.24
N THR A 333 8.58 -20.88 -14.10
CA THR A 333 7.34 -20.18 -13.79
C THR A 333 7.51 -18.66 -13.81
N LEU A 334 6.42 -17.91 -13.87
CA LEU A 334 6.47 -16.44 -13.79
C LEU A 334 7.07 -15.92 -12.47
N GLU A 335 7.08 -16.74 -11.41
CA GLU A 335 7.73 -16.40 -10.14
C GLU A 335 9.27 -16.27 -10.28
N GLU A 336 9.87 -16.87 -11.32
CA GLU A 336 11.30 -16.85 -11.61
C GLU A 336 11.67 -15.80 -12.68
N VAL A 337 10.68 -14.95 -13.05
CA VAL A 337 10.83 -13.91 -14.07
C VAL A 337 10.92 -12.54 -13.42
N ALA A 338 11.90 -11.74 -13.85
CA ALA A 338 11.96 -10.31 -13.62
C ALA A 338 11.48 -9.57 -14.86
N TYR A 339 10.64 -8.54 -14.69
CA TYR A 339 10.19 -7.70 -15.80
C TYR A 339 10.21 -6.22 -15.41
N VAL A 340 10.77 -5.39 -16.31
CA VAL A 340 10.75 -3.93 -16.19
C VAL A 340 9.82 -3.35 -17.25
N GLY A 341 8.80 -2.61 -16.84
CA GLY A 341 7.81 -1.96 -17.68
C GLY A 341 7.37 -0.62 -17.10
N ASP A 342 6.80 0.27 -17.90
CA ASP A 342 6.52 1.66 -17.52
C ASP A 342 5.07 2.10 -17.71
N ASP A 343 4.31 1.48 -18.64
CA ASP A 343 2.98 1.97 -19.01
C ASP A 343 1.89 0.87 -18.93
N ILE A 344 0.65 1.26 -19.13
CA ILE A 344 -0.58 0.48 -18.92
C ILE A 344 -0.55 -0.88 -19.65
N ASN A 345 0.04 -0.93 -20.84
CA ASN A 345 0.21 -2.17 -21.60
C ASN A 345 1.15 -3.21 -20.94
N CYS A 346 1.83 -2.83 -19.86
CA CYS A 346 2.70 -3.69 -19.05
C CYS A 346 2.01 -4.28 -17.82
N ILE A 347 0.81 -3.79 -17.43
CA ILE A 347 0.13 -4.12 -16.16
C ILE A 347 -0.02 -5.63 -15.98
N ASP A 348 -0.53 -6.33 -16.99
CA ASP A 348 -0.83 -7.76 -16.89
C ASP A 348 0.43 -8.58 -16.58
N LEU A 349 1.54 -8.28 -17.28
CA LEU A 349 2.80 -8.97 -17.07
C LEU A 349 3.47 -8.55 -15.75
N LEU A 350 3.50 -7.26 -15.42
CA LEU A 350 4.04 -6.76 -14.15
C LEU A 350 3.31 -7.33 -12.93
N SER A 351 1.99 -7.52 -13.04
CA SER A 351 1.18 -8.08 -11.95
C SER A 351 1.38 -9.60 -11.78
N ALA A 352 1.89 -10.29 -12.80
CA ALA A 352 2.01 -11.74 -12.83
C ALA A 352 3.42 -12.25 -12.49
N VAL A 353 4.47 -11.46 -12.73
CA VAL A 353 5.86 -11.91 -12.53
C VAL A 353 6.30 -11.87 -11.06
N GLY A 354 7.29 -12.70 -10.73
CA GLY A 354 7.88 -12.74 -9.40
C GLY A 354 8.65 -11.48 -9.02
N PHE A 355 9.27 -10.78 -9.99
CA PHE A 355 10.13 -9.61 -9.76
C PHE A 355 9.74 -8.44 -10.66
N PRO A 356 8.60 -7.78 -10.41
CA PRO A 356 8.19 -6.62 -11.18
C PRO A 356 8.99 -5.38 -10.80
N ALA A 357 9.38 -4.56 -11.80
CA ALA A 357 10.02 -3.27 -11.58
C ALA A 357 9.57 -2.23 -12.60
N CYS A 358 9.72 -0.95 -12.25
CA CYS A 358 9.43 0.15 -13.15
C CYS A 358 10.39 1.32 -12.97
N PRO A 359 10.62 2.15 -14.01
CA PRO A 359 11.35 3.42 -13.89
C PRO A 359 10.64 4.40 -12.96
N SER A 360 11.37 5.43 -12.46
CA SER A 360 10.81 6.45 -11.57
C SER A 360 9.73 7.32 -12.18
N ASP A 361 9.67 7.40 -13.49
CA ASP A 361 8.70 8.18 -14.28
C ASP A 361 7.61 7.31 -14.94
N ALA A 362 7.48 6.06 -14.51
CA ALA A 362 6.42 5.17 -14.98
C ALA A 362 5.01 5.71 -14.65
N HIS A 363 4.02 5.27 -15.43
CA HIS A 363 2.63 5.67 -15.25
C HIS A 363 2.11 5.31 -13.85
N MET A 364 1.26 6.17 -13.26
CA MET A 364 0.76 6.02 -11.88
C MET A 364 0.12 4.66 -11.59
N LYS A 365 -0.56 4.03 -12.57
CA LYS A 365 -1.14 2.69 -12.39
C LYS A 365 -0.06 1.61 -12.22
N ILE A 366 1.12 1.82 -12.79
CA ILE A 366 2.26 0.90 -12.66
C ILE A 366 2.89 1.03 -11.29
N VAL A 367 3.22 2.26 -10.86
CA VAL A 367 3.85 2.48 -9.54
C VAL A 367 2.97 2.04 -8.36
N ASN A 368 1.68 1.82 -8.59
CA ASN A 368 0.73 1.35 -7.58
C ASN A 368 0.51 -0.19 -7.62
N ILE A 369 1.19 -0.93 -8.47
CA ILE A 369 1.14 -2.40 -8.46
C ILE A 369 1.78 -2.90 -7.16
N GLN A 370 1.08 -3.77 -6.46
CA GLN A 370 1.61 -4.34 -5.22
C GLN A 370 2.87 -5.17 -5.49
N GLY A 371 3.92 -4.91 -4.73
CA GLY A 371 5.19 -5.64 -4.86
C GLY A 371 6.12 -5.11 -5.94
N ILE A 372 5.74 -4.06 -6.69
CA ILE A 372 6.61 -3.48 -7.71
C ILE A 372 7.81 -2.76 -7.10
N LYS A 373 8.98 -2.96 -7.69
CA LYS A 373 10.18 -2.21 -7.36
C LYS A 373 10.24 -0.94 -8.20
N ILE A 374 10.04 0.22 -7.60
CA ILE A 374 10.24 1.51 -8.26
C ILE A 374 11.75 1.82 -8.23
N LEU A 375 12.33 2.03 -9.40
CA LEU A 375 13.72 2.41 -9.59
C LEU A 375 13.88 3.93 -9.40
N ASN A 376 15.07 4.38 -9.03
CA ASN A 376 15.34 5.82 -8.87
C ASN A 376 15.59 6.51 -10.22
N ARG A 377 16.03 5.75 -11.23
CA ARG A 377 16.32 6.26 -12.57
C ARG A 377 15.08 6.22 -13.45
N LYS A 378 15.00 7.21 -14.33
CA LYS A 378 13.99 7.29 -15.39
C LYS A 378 14.25 6.29 -16.52
N GLY A 379 13.21 6.05 -17.32
CA GLY A 379 13.37 5.32 -18.58
C GLY A 379 14.44 5.96 -19.48
N GLY A 380 15.24 5.15 -20.13
CA GLY A 380 16.35 5.59 -20.97
C GLY A 380 17.54 6.23 -20.26
N ASP A 381 17.51 6.30 -18.92
CA ASP A 381 18.60 6.89 -18.11
C ASP A 381 19.38 5.84 -17.28
N GLY A 382 19.38 4.59 -17.71
CA GLY A 382 20.09 3.52 -17.03
C GLY A 382 19.29 2.83 -15.94
N CYS A 383 17.97 2.79 -16.03
CA CYS A 383 17.09 2.14 -15.07
C CYS A 383 17.26 0.61 -15.07
N ILE A 384 17.51 -0.01 -16.23
CA ILE A 384 17.81 -1.44 -16.29
C ILE A 384 19.13 -1.74 -15.57
N ARG A 385 20.13 -0.89 -15.76
CA ARG A 385 21.40 -1.05 -15.04
C ARG A 385 21.20 -0.94 -13.53
N GLU A 386 20.41 0.02 -13.07
CA GLU A 386 20.07 0.12 -11.65
C GLU A 386 19.40 -1.15 -11.15
N PHE A 387 18.42 -1.70 -11.89
CA PHE A 387 17.75 -2.95 -11.52
C PHE A 387 18.73 -4.12 -11.35
N VAL A 388 19.73 -4.19 -12.20
CA VAL A 388 20.76 -5.26 -12.17
C VAL A 388 21.71 -5.10 -10.98
N ASP A 389 22.04 -3.84 -10.62
CA ASP A 389 23.01 -3.54 -9.56
C ASP A 389 22.41 -3.72 -8.13
N ILE A 390 21.09 -3.74 -7.99
CA ILE A 390 20.40 -3.93 -6.69
C ILE A 390 19.92 -5.35 -6.51
#